data_0c5db052c4a393ad69726a1e4c0214d5
#
_entry.id   0c5db052c4a393ad69726a1e4c0214d5
#
_cell.length_a   1.000
_cell.length_b   1.000
_cell.length_c   1.000
_cell.angle_alpha   90.00
_cell.angle_beta   90.00
_cell.angle_gamma   90.00
#
_symmetry.space_group_name_H-M   'P 1'
#
loop_
_entity.id
_entity.type
_entity.pdbx_description
1 polymer ?
#
loop_
_entity_poly.entity_id
_entity_poly.type
_entity_poly.pdbx_seq_one_letter_code
_entity_poly.pdbx_strand_id
1 'polypeptide(L)'
;MLRGLQRSTKRRWALPALLVLVLVLAGQFRALAAFWNLTGDIAVHDPSIIKEGNSWYTFSTGPGIQVLKSDNGTSWYRVPQIFLSEPSWWNTAVPAQANLDVWAPDVQRYNGKVWLYYSISTFGSNRSAIGLASANSVGAGQWKDEGLVLQSTTSNNYNAIDPELVIDASGNPWLAFGSFWSGLKIVKLDKNTMKPTGSISSIAARPNNGGAIEAPSITYRNGYYYLFASIDSCCKGVNSTYKMVYGRSTSITGPYVDKNGVNMMNGGGTILDAGNVRWKGPGGQDVVNGNLIVRHAYDATDNGNPKLLINDLLWDANGWPTY
;
A
#
# COMPACT_ATOMS: atom_id res chain seq x y z
N MET A 1 -38.73 -39.30 -92.27
CA MET A 1 -39.46 -38.67 -91.13
C MET A 1 -38.91 -39.20 -89.80
N LEU A 2 -38.05 -38.48 -89.13
CA LEU A 2 -37.71 -38.70 -87.72
C LEU A 2 -37.03 -37.44 -87.17
N ARG A 3 -37.67 -36.74 -86.25
CA ARG A 3 -37.24 -35.52 -85.67
C ARG A 3 -36.19 -35.84 -84.55
N GLY A 4 -35.04 -35.22 -84.67
CA GLY A 4 -33.99 -35.25 -83.63
C GLY A 4 -34.34 -34.32 -82.44
N LEU A 5 -34.25 -34.87 -81.26
CA LEU A 5 -34.35 -34.13 -80.01
C LEU A 5 -32.97 -33.64 -79.58
N GLN A 6 -32.79 -32.33 -79.64
CA GLN A 6 -31.61 -31.68 -79.05
C GLN A 6 -31.73 -31.67 -77.50
N ARG A 7 -30.84 -32.31 -76.85
CA ARG A 7 -30.61 -32.18 -75.36
C ARG A 7 -29.73 -30.98 -75.06
N SER A 8 -30.30 -29.95 -74.44
CA SER A 8 -29.60 -28.82 -73.89
C SER A 8 -28.92 -29.21 -72.57
N THR A 9 -27.60 -29.22 -72.54
CA THR A 9 -26.81 -29.37 -71.33
C THR A 9 -26.60 -28.01 -70.69
N LYS A 10 -27.32 -27.76 -69.57
CA LYS A 10 -27.08 -26.60 -68.70
C LYS A 10 -25.81 -26.82 -67.90
N ARG A 11 -24.77 -26.13 -68.24
CA ARG A 11 -23.57 -25.99 -67.40
C ARG A 11 -23.89 -25.22 -66.13
N ARG A 12 -23.88 -25.90 -65.01
CA ARG A 12 -23.93 -25.25 -63.67
C ARG A 12 -22.56 -24.72 -63.37
N TRP A 13 -22.40 -23.42 -63.29
CA TRP A 13 -21.21 -22.75 -62.73
C TRP A 13 -21.32 -22.85 -61.22
N ALA A 14 -20.45 -23.64 -60.59
CA ALA A 14 -20.23 -23.62 -59.14
C ALA A 14 -19.28 -22.44 -58.83
N LEU A 15 -19.78 -21.42 -58.18
CA LEU A 15 -18.94 -20.38 -57.57
C LEU A 15 -18.21 -21.01 -56.38
N PRO A 16 -16.88 -20.85 -56.25
CA PRO A 16 -16.19 -21.20 -55.02
C PRO A 16 -16.58 -20.19 -53.94
N ALA A 17 -17.17 -20.66 -52.87
CA ALA A 17 -17.35 -19.86 -51.64
C ALA A 17 -15.97 -19.53 -51.04
N LEU A 18 -15.55 -18.29 -51.21
CA LEU A 18 -14.35 -17.76 -50.56
C LEU A 18 -14.65 -17.60 -49.07
N LEU A 19 -14.19 -18.56 -48.27
CA LEU A 19 -14.27 -18.48 -46.80
C LEU A 19 -13.24 -17.44 -46.33
N VAL A 20 -13.67 -16.21 -46.11
CA VAL A 20 -12.84 -15.17 -45.50
C VAL A 20 -12.76 -15.48 -44.02
N LEU A 21 -11.65 -16.09 -43.62
CA LEU A 21 -11.30 -16.30 -42.22
C LEU A 21 -10.85 -14.95 -41.63
N VAL A 22 -11.76 -14.21 -41.02
CA VAL A 22 -11.42 -13.00 -40.25
C VAL A 22 -10.76 -13.48 -38.94
N LEU A 23 -9.42 -13.51 -38.92
CA LEU A 23 -8.64 -13.61 -37.70
C LEU A 23 -8.86 -12.33 -36.88
N VAL A 24 -9.77 -12.37 -35.94
CA VAL A 24 -9.89 -11.34 -34.89
C VAL A 24 -8.65 -11.54 -34.01
N LEU A 25 -7.57 -10.82 -34.30
CA LEU A 25 -6.50 -10.58 -33.36
C LEU A 25 -7.08 -9.73 -32.21
N ALA A 26 -7.63 -10.38 -31.20
CA ALA A 26 -7.88 -9.76 -29.92
C ALA A 26 -6.54 -9.39 -29.32
N GLY A 27 -5.99 -8.25 -29.71
CA GLY A 27 -4.88 -7.63 -29.01
C GLY A 27 -5.33 -7.45 -27.58
N GLN A 28 -4.69 -8.16 -26.66
CA GLN A 28 -4.85 -7.91 -25.23
C GLN A 28 -4.26 -6.53 -24.97
N PHE A 29 -5.09 -5.49 -25.06
CA PHE A 29 -4.74 -4.20 -24.49
C PHE A 29 -4.56 -4.44 -23.00
N ARG A 30 -3.31 -4.54 -22.54
CA ARG A 30 -3.00 -4.42 -21.11
C ARG A 30 -3.43 -3.00 -20.73
N ALA A 31 -4.47 -2.89 -19.92
CA ALA A 31 -4.77 -1.63 -19.28
C ALA A 31 -3.51 -1.23 -18.49
N LEU A 32 -2.96 -0.08 -18.79
CA LEU A 32 -1.93 0.52 -17.95
C LEU A 32 -2.66 1.11 -16.74
N ALA A 33 -2.11 0.90 -15.56
CA ALA A 33 -2.65 1.52 -14.36
C ALA A 33 -2.62 3.04 -14.52
N ALA A 34 -3.74 3.69 -14.28
CA ALA A 34 -3.82 5.13 -14.40
C ALA A 34 -3.10 5.79 -13.21
N PHE A 35 -2.11 6.62 -13.50
CA PHE A 35 -1.63 7.62 -12.55
C PHE A 35 -2.69 8.71 -12.41
N TRP A 36 -3.07 9.02 -11.18
CA TRP A 36 -3.94 10.15 -10.93
C TRP A 36 -3.15 11.44 -11.15
N ASN A 37 -3.72 12.37 -11.92
CA ASN A 37 -3.07 13.66 -12.15
C ASN A 37 -3.35 14.59 -10.96
N LEU A 38 -2.44 14.62 -10.00
CA LEU A 38 -2.59 15.35 -8.74
C LEU A 38 -2.11 16.80 -8.87
N THR A 39 -2.81 17.71 -8.22
CA THR A 39 -2.53 19.15 -8.16
C THR A 39 -2.71 19.68 -6.74
N GLY A 40 -2.23 20.91 -6.48
CA GLY A 40 -2.33 21.56 -5.18
C GLY A 40 -1.21 21.14 -4.23
N ASP A 41 -1.50 21.04 -2.94
CA ASP A 41 -0.53 20.58 -1.95
C ASP A 41 -0.47 19.03 -1.97
N ILE A 42 0.64 18.51 -2.45
CA ILE A 42 0.90 17.07 -2.54
C ILE A 42 2.22 16.69 -1.86
N ALA A 43 2.76 17.58 -1.02
CA ALA A 43 3.98 17.31 -0.27
C ALA A 43 3.69 16.38 0.91
N VAL A 44 4.01 15.09 0.77
CA VAL A 44 3.76 14.04 1.76
C VAL A 44 4.91 13.05 1.84
N HIS A 45 5.04 12.40 2.99
CA HIS A 45 5.89 11.23 3.22
C HIS A 45 5.05 10.17 3.94
N ASP A 46 5.16 8.89 3.57
CA ASP A 46 4.40 7.75 4.11
C ASP A 46 2.89 8.02 4.18
N PRO A 47 2.22 8.21 3.04
CA PRO A 47 0.80 8.50 3.02
C PRO A 47 -0.05 7.25 3.23
N SER A 48 -1.08 7.35 4.07
CA SER A 48 -2.25 6.47 4.07
C SER A 48 -3.49 7.24 3.64
N ILE A 49 -4.45 6.60 2.99
CA ILE A 49 -5.58 7.28 2.35
C ILE A 49 -6.93 6.65 2.72
N ILE A 50 -7.91 7.49 2.94
CA ILE A 50 -9.31 7.05 3.15
C ILE A 50 -10.29 7.94 2.38
N LYS A 51 -11.37 7.33 1.89
CA LYS A 51 -12.50 8.05 1.31
C LYS A 51 -13.65 8.13 2.30
N GLU A 52 -14.24 9.31 2.46
CA GLU A 52 -15.46 9.53 3.22
C GLU A 52 -16.44 10.39 2.42
N GLY A 53 -17.57 9.81 2.07
CA GLY A 53 -18.51 10.44 1.14
C GLY A 53 -17.85 10.67 -0.22
N ASN A 54 -17.83 11.93 -0.68
CA ASN A 54 -17.16 12.34 -1.92
C ASN A 54 -15.71 12.82 -1.71
N SER A 55 -15.31 13.05 -0.45
CA SER A 55 -13.98 13.58 -0.12
C SER A 55 -12.98 12.47 0.13
N TRP A 56 -11.73 12.73 -0.24
CA TRP A 56 -10.57 11.92 0.06
C TRP A 56 -9.71 12.63 1.10
N TYR A 57 -9.08 11.85 1.97
CA TYR A 57 -8.16 12.34 2.99
C TYR A 57 -6.90 11.49 2.97
N THR A 58 -5.72 12.14 2.98
CA THR A 58 -4.45 11.45 3.24
C THR A 58 -3.90 11.88 4.59
N PHE A 59 -3.36 10.91 5.30
CA PHE A 59 -2.61 11.11 6.54
C PHE A 59 -1.16 10.77 6.25
N SER A 60 -0.22 11.54 6.76
CA SER A 60 1.19 11.34 6.41
C SER A 60 2.11 11.78 7.54
N THR A 61 3.36 11.34 7.48
CA THR A 61 4.44 11.77 8.36
C THR A 61 4.52 13.28 8.43
N GLY A 62 4.66 13.81 9.65
CA GLY A 62 4.79 15.23 9.92
C GLY A 62 4.27 15.63 11.29
N PRO A 63 4.40 16.91 11.67
CA PRO A 63 3.95 17.41 12.97
C PRO A 63 2.48 17.06 13.24
N GLY A 64 2.21 16.34 14.34
CA GLY A 64 0.86 16.00 14.78
C GLY A 64 0.04 15.17 13.79
N ILE A 65 0.66 14.47 12.83
CA ILE A 65 0.07 13.80 11.67
C ILE A 65 -0.50 14.81 10.68
N GLN A 66 0.21 15.01 9.59
CA GLN A 66 -0.23 15.89 8.50
C GLN A 66 -1.46 15.32 7.80
N VAL A 67 -2.44 16.18 7.49
CA VAL A 67 -3.64 15.78 6.78
C VAL A 67 -3.84 16.63 5.53
N LEU A 68 -4.05 15.97 4.39
CA LEU A 68 -4.52 16.61 3.17
C LEU A 68 -5.93 16.13 2.84
N LYS A 69 -6.72 17.00 2.22
CA LYS A 69 -8.07 16.71 1.74
C LYS A 69 -8.19 17.00 0.25
N SER A 70 -9.01 16.20 -0.43
CA SER A 70 -9.44 16.45 -1.80
C SER A 70 -10.92 16.15 -1.96
N ASP A 71 -11.68 17.04 -2.57
CA ASP A 71 -13.12 16.84 -2.82
C ASP A 71 -13.39 16.15 -4.16
N ASN A 72 -12.35 15.91 -4.98
CA ASN A 72 -12.45 15.29 -6.30
C ASN A 72 -11.40 14.19 -6.55
N GLY A 73 -10.50 13.93 -5.58
CA GLY A 73 -9.40 12.97 -5.68
C GLY A 73 -8.14 13.49 -6.38
N THR A 74 -8.21 14.65 -7.05
CA THR A 74 -7.08 15.17 -7.84
C THR A 74 -6.51 16.48 -7.34
N SER A 75 -7.35 17.38 -6.81
CA SER A 75 -6.90 18.66 -6.25
C SER A 75 -6.84 18.58 -4.71
N TRP A 76 -5.65 18.71 -4.15
CA TRP A 76 -5.37 18.47 -2.74
C TRP A 76 -5.01 19.77 -2.01
N TYR A 77 -5.43 19.88 -0.76
CA TYR A 77 -5.12 21.00 0.11
C TYR A 77 -4.99 20.56 1.56
N ARG A 78 -4.20 21.29 2.33
CA ARG A 78 -3.92 21.01 3.74
C ARG A 78 -5.13 21.36 4.61
N VAL A 79 -5.42 20.48 5.57
CA VAL A 79 -6.39 20.71 6.64
C VAL A 79 -5.68 20.58 8.00
N PRO A 80 -6.33 20.93 9.13
CA PRO A 80 -5.69 20.80 10.45
C PRO A 80 -5.16 19.38 10.72
N GLN A 81 -3.98 19.32 11.31
CA GLN A 81 -3.36 18.07 11.79
C GLN A 81 -4.17 17.43 12.93
N ILE A 82 -3.89 16.15 13.23
CA ILE A 82 -4.65 15.39 14.22
C ILE A 82 -4.33 15.83 15.64
N PHE A 83 -3.04 15.93 16.00
CA PHE A 83 -2.59 16.33 17.32
C PHE A 83 -2.05 17.75 17.30
N LEU A 84 -2.61 18.64 18.13
CA LEU A 84 -2.10 20.00 18.34
C LEU A 84 -1.11 20.08 19.49
N SER A 85 -1.04 19.05 20.35
CA SER A 85 -0.10 18.89 21.44
C SER A 85 0.20 17.40 21.64
N GLU A 86 1.34 17.10 22.24
CA GLU A 86 1.76 15.72 22.51
C GLU A 86 0.83 15.08 23.58
N PRO A 87 0.25 13.90 23.32
CA PRO A 87 -0.30 13.06 24.37
C PRO A 87 0.76 12.73 25.43
N SER A 88 0.39 12.76 26.69
CA SER A 88 1.32 12.64 27.83
C SER A 88 2.16 11.36 27.85
N TRP A 89 1.68 10.30 27.23
CA TRP A 89 2.37 9.01 27.17
C TRP A 89 3.54 8.98 26.17
N TRP A 90 3.60 9.91 25.17
CA TRP A 90 4.62 9.92 24.13
C TRP A 90 6.02 10.02 24.73
N ASN A 91 6.27 11.02 25.54
CA ASN A 91 7.59 11.24 26.18
C ASN A 91 7.96 10.16 27.19
N THR A 92 6.98 9.44 27.73
CA THR A 92 7.25 8.26 28.58
C THR A 92 7.73 7.08 27.74
N ALA A 93 7.07 6.82 26.62
CA ALA A 93 7.41 5.72 25.72
C ALA A 93 8.71 5.99 24.94
N VAL A 94 8.85 7.19 24.39
CA VAL A 94 9.98 7.61 23.54
C VAL A 94 10.51 8.97 24.02
N PRO A 95 11.34 9.01 25.06
CA PRO A 95 11.82 10.27 25.66
C PRO A 95 12.61 11.19 24.73
N ALA A 96 13.17 10.63 23.65
CA ALA A 96 13.94 11.40 22.67
C ALA A 96 13.10 11.94 21.50
N GLN A 97 11.79 11.63 21.46
CA GLN A 97 10.87 12.20 20.49
C GLN A 97 10.70 13.71 20.74
N ALA A 98 10.55 14.50 19.72
CA ALA A 98 10.42 15.95 19.82
C ALA A 98 9.51 16.55 18.75
N ASN A 99 9.01 17.76 19.00
CA ASN A 99 8.38 18.63 18.01
C ASN A 99 7.11 18.07 17.35
N LEU A 100 6.30 17.29 18.06
CA LEU A 100 5.11 16.62 17.51
C LEU A 100 5.41 15.72 16.29
N ASP A 101 6.66 15.34 16.08
CA ASP A 101 7.04 14.56 14.91
C ASP A 101 6.45 13.15 14.99
N VAL A 102 5.55 12.85 14.07
CA VAL A 102 4.78 11.59 14.01
C VAL A 102 4.98 10.96 12.66
N TRP A 103 5.26 9.66 12.63
CA TRP A 103 5.65 8.97 11.41
C TRP A 103 4.63 7.91 10.98
N ALA A 104 4.59 7.71 9.65
CA ALA A 104 3.92 6.61 8.97
C ALA A 104 2.56 6.24 9.57
N PRO A 105 1.56 7.13 9.50
CA PRO A 105 0.21 6.81 9.95
C PRO A 105 -0.46 5.84 9.00
N ASP A 106 -1.36 5.01 9.55
CA ASP A 106 -2.29 4.18 8.80
C ASP A 106 -3.72 4.42 9.23
N VAL A 107 -4.62 4.68 8.28
CA VAL A 107 -6.02 4.99 8.53
C VAL A 107 -6.96 3.97 7.89
N GLN A 108 -7.84 3.38 8.68
CA GLN A 108 -8.83 2.45 8.16
C GLN A 108 -10.16 2.53 8.92
N ARG A 109 -11.26 2.19 8.22
CA ARG A 109 -12.59 2.07 8.83
C ARG A 109 -12.83 0.62 9.27
N TYR A 110 -13.19 0.46 10.55
CA TYR A 110 -13.56 -0.84 11.10
C TYR A 110 -14.62 -0.68 12.20
N ASN A 111 -15.65 -1.56 12.20
CA ASN A 111 -16.74 -1.57 13.18
C ASN A 111 -17.38 -0.18 13.40
N GLY A 112 -17.66 0.55 12.30
CA GLY A 112 -18.35 1.84 12.34
C GLY A 112 -17.51 3.03 12.80
N LYS A 113 -16.24 2.82 13.15
CA LYS A 113 -15.28 3.87 13.48
C LYS A 113 -14.17 3.98 12.45
N VAL A 114 -13.50 5.12 12.44
CA VAL A 114 -12.22 5.33 11.77
C VAL A 114 -11.12 5.17 12.81
N TRP A 115 -10.14 4.35 12.51
CA TRP A 115 -8.97 4.07 13.33
C TRP A 115 -7.73 4.58 12.63
N LEU A 116 -6.84 5.21 13.38
CA LEU A 116 -5.60 5.78 12.88
C LEU A 116 -4.46 5.33 13.79
N TYR A 117 -3.65 4.39 13.29
CA TYR A 117 -2.39 4.02 13.93
C TYR A 117 -1.29 4.97 13.49
N TYR A 118 -0.30 5.18 14.32
CA TYR A 118 0.82 6.08 14.03
C TYR A 118 2.06 5.71 14.84
N SER A 119 3.21 6.18 14.41
CA SER A 119 4.50 5.87 15.01
C SER A 119 5.10 7.07 15.71
N ILE A 120 5.64 6.85 16.91
CA ILE A 120 6.52 7.77 17.63
C ILE A 120 7.90 7.12 17.71
N SER A 121 8.93 7.80 17.23
CA SER A 121 10.29 7.26 17.18
C SER A 121 11.34 8.36 17.07
N THR A 122 12.61 7.94 16.98
CA THR A 122 13.74 8.77 16.60
C THR A 122 14.61 8.04 15.59
N PHE A 123 15.17 8.77 14.64
CA PHE A 123 15.93 8.19 13.54
C PHE A 123 17.11 7.34 14.05
N GLY A 124 17.24 6.12 13.52
CA GLY A 124 18.31 5.18 13.88
C GLY A 124 18.11 4.45 15.21
N SER A 125 16.94 4.57 15.84
CA SER A 125 16.58 3.90 17.09
C SER A 125 15.46 2.89 16.88
N ASN A 126 15.41 1.84 17.70
CA ASN A 126 14.22 1.00 17.88
C ASN A 126 13.53 1.21 19.23
N ARG A 127 13.88 2.27 19.95
CA ARG A 127 13.04 2.74 21.07
C ARG A 127 11.88 3.55 20.49
N SER A 128 10.82 2.86 20.18
CA SER A 128 9.71 3.36 19.38
C SER A 128 8.38 2.90 19.95
N ALA A 129 7.30 3.57 19.56
CA ALA A 129 5.97 3.23 19.98
C ALA A 129 4.96 3.44 18.86
N ILE A 130 3.97 2.56 18.79
CA ILE A 130 2.77 2.72 17.96
C ILE A 130 1.65 3.21 18.86
N GLY A 131 1.03 4.34 18.50
CA GLY A 131 -0.16 4.90 19.10
C GLY A 131 -1.40 4.66 18.28
N LEU A 132 -2.55 4.94 18.86
CA LEU A 132 -3.85 4.80 18.22
C LEU A 132 -4.72 6.03 18.49
N ALA A 133 -5.34 6.55 17.45
CA ALA A 133 -6.42 7.52 17.54
C ALA A 133 -7.68 6.96 16.88
N SER A 134 -8.85 7.46 17.27
CA SER A 134 -10.12 7.08 16.65
C SER A 134 -11.03 8.28 16.42
N ALA A 135 -11.89 8.17 15.41
CA ALA A 135 -12.96 9.12 15.14
C ALA A 135 -14.21 8.41 14.64
N ASN A 136 -15.36 9.04 14.77
CA ASN A 136 -16.59 8.55 14.14
C ASN A 136 -16.65 8.94 12.66
N SER A 137 -16.03 10.07 12.31
CA SER A 137 -15.95 10.61 10.94
C SER A 137 -14.63 11.37 10.78
N VAL A 138 -13.98 11.19 9.65
CA VAL A 138 -12.77 11.94 9.28
C VAL A 138 -13.09 13.43 9.12
N GLY A 139 -14.17 13.72 8.38
CA GLY A 139 -14.57 15.09 8.07
C GLY A 139 -15.00 15.92 9.28
N ALA A 140 -15.39 15.27 10.39
CA ALA A 140 -15.72 15.97 11.63
C ALA A 140 -14.48 16.52 12.35
N GLY A 141 -13.29 16.00 12.05
CA GLY A 141 -12.03 16.46 12.66
C GLY A 141 -11.90 16.21 14.16
N GLN A 142 -12.77 15.36 14.72
CA GLN A 142 -12.82 15.05 16.16
C GLN A 142 -12.13 13.71 16.42
N TRP A 143 -10.84 13.78 16.68
CA TRP A 143 -10.03 12.61 17.00
C TRP A 143 -9.82 12.45 18.49
N LYS A 144 -9.94 11.21 18.95
CA LYS A 144 -9.68 10.80 20.33
C LYS A 144 -8.39 10.01 20.39
N ASP A 145 -7.45 10.38 21.25
CA ASP A 145 -6.29 9.55 21.56
C ASP A 145 -6.75 8.30 22.34
N GLU A 146 -6.47 7.13 21.80
CA GLU A 146 -6.72 5.82 22.44
C GLU A 146 -5.47 5.28 23.12
N GLY A 147 -4.35 6.04 23.05
CA GLY A 147 -3.11 5.78 23.75
C GLY A 147 -2.20 4.74 23.09
N LEU A 148 -1.22 4.30 23.87
CA LEU A 148 -0.20 3.32 23.46
C LEU A 148 -0.81 1.99 23.04
N VAL A 149 -0.34 1.45 21.91
CA VAL A 149 -0.72 0.13 21.36
C VAL A 149 0.42 -0.88 21.54
N LEU A 150 1.60 -0.53 21.06
CA LEU A 150 2.78 -1.39 21.07
C LEU A 150 4.03 -0.51 21.26
N GLN A 151 5.02 -1.07 21.93
CA GLN A 151 6.31 -0.40 22.14
C GLN A 151 7.44 -1.37 21.85
N SER A 152 8.56 -0.86 21.32
CA SER A 152 9.84 -1.52 21.31
C SER A 152 10.86 -0.71 22.10
N THR A 153 11.87 -1.41 22.60
CA THR A 153 13.00 -0.86 23.32
C THR A 153 14.28 -1.41 22.70
N THR A 154 15.43 -0.92 23.13
CA THR A 154 16.73 -1.40 22.65
C THR A 154 16.99 -2.89 22.92
N SER A 155 16.22 -3.53 23.82
CA SER A 155 16.28 -4.98 24.07
C SER A 155 15.45 -5.82 23.09
N ASN A 156 14.57 -5.20 22.30
CA ASN A 156 13.80 -5.90 21.30
C ASN A 156 14.61 -6.06 19.99
N ASN A 157 14.36 -7.15 19.28
CA ASN A 157 14.96 -7.39 17.97
C ASN A 157 14.14 -6.82 16.81
N TYR A 158 13.13 -6.00 17.09
CA TYR A 158 12.26 -5.34 16.09
C TYR A 158 12.10 -3.87 16.43
N ASN A 159 11.56 -3.11 15.49
CA ASN A 159 11.21 -1.70 15.65
C ASN A 159 9.69 -1.53 15.54
N ALA A 160 9.06 -0.95 16.55
CA ALA A 160 7.60 -0.73 16.60
C ALA A 160 7.23 0.59 15.90
N ILE A 161 7.37 0.62 14.58
CA ILE A 161 6.93 1.71 13.69
C ILE A 161 6.27 1.14 12.44
N ASP A 162 5.78 2.01 11.57
CA ASP A 162 5.11 1.70 10.30
C ASP A 162 3.92 0.75 10.48
N PRO A 163 2.93 1.15 11.29
CA PRO A 163 1.74 0.32 11.52
C PRO A 163 0.85 0.25 10.28
N GLU A 164 0.21 -0.91 10.11
CA GLU A 164 -0.83 -1.15 9.10
C GLU A 164 -1.94 -1.98 9.72
N LEU A 165 -3.16 -1.45 9.75
CA LEU A 165 -4.36 -2.19 10.15
C LEU A 165 -4.85 -3.05 8.99
N VAL A 166 -4.91 -4.34 9.17
CA VAL A 166 -5.46 -5.25 8.18
C VAL A 166 -6.60 -6.08 8.75
N ILE A 167 -7.66 -6.25 7.98
CA ILE A 167 -8.80 -7.09 8.35
C ILE A 167 -8.68 -8.42 7.59
N ASP A 168 -8.62 -9.53 8.34
CA ASP A 168 -8.52 -10.85 7.70
C ASP A 168 -9.83 -11.26 7.03
N ALA A 169 -9.79 -12.33 6.24
CA ALA A 169 -10.95 -12.86 5.52
C ALA A 169 -12.12 -13.26 6.43
N SER A 170 -11.88 -13.42 7.73
CA SER A 170 -12.88 -13.73 8.75
C SER A 170 -13.37 -12.49 9.51
N GLY A 171 -12.94 -11.29 9.11
CA GLY A 171 -13.30 -10.02 9.74
C GLY A 171 -12.61 -9.76 11.08
N ASN A 172 -11.45 -10.37 11.35
CA ASN A 172 -10.65 -10.06 12.53
C ASN A 172 -9.58 -9.02 12.19
N PRO A 173 -9.35 -8.03 13.10
CA PRO A 173 -8.31 -7.04 12.91
C PRO A 173 -6.93 -7.58 13.30
N TRP A 174 -5.92 -7.17 12.55
CA TRP A 174 -4.52 -7.45 12.76
C TRP A 174 -3.72 -6.16 12.57
N LEU A 175 -2.56 -6.06 13.23
CA LEU A 175 -1.61 -4.98 13.05
C LEU A 175 -0.33 -5.55 12.48
N ALA A 176 0.00 -5.19 11.23
CA ALA A 176 1.32 -5.37 10.68
C ALA A 176 2.17 -4.15 11.03
N PHE A 177 3.48 -4.31 11.23
CA PHE A 177 4.39 -3.24 11.57
C PHE A 177 5.85 -3.65 11.40
N GLY A 178 6.76 -2.70 11.46
CA GLY A 178 8.18 -2.98 11.55
C GLY A 178 9.02 -2.26 10.51
N SER A 179 10.24 -1.98 10.87
CA SER A 179 11.26 -1.33 10.05
C SER A 179 12.62 -1.83 10.48
N PHE A 180 13.45 -2.27 9.52
CA PHE A 180 14.79 -2.77 9.75
C PHE A 180 14.85 -3.91 10.79
N TRP A 181 15.94 -3.99 11.60
CA TRP A 181 16.18 -5.04 12.61
C TRP A 181 15.85 -6.45 12.10
N SER A 182 14.90 -7.13 12.74
CA SER A 182 14.46 -8.46 12.32
C SER A 182 13.25 -8.43 11.38
N GLY A 183 13.00 -7.28 10.73
CA GLY A 183 11.99 -7.11 9.68
C GLY A 183 10.56 -6.95 10.19
N LEU A 184 9.62 -7.24 9.30
CA LEU A 184 8.20 -6.99 9.49
C LEU A 184 7.54 -8.04 10.38
N LYS A 185 6.60 -7.57 11.18
CA LYS A 185 5.85 -8.33 12.16
C LYS A 185 4.34 -8.18 11.93
N ILE A 186 3.58 -9.10 12.49
CA ILE A 186 2.13 -9.00 12.56
C ILE A 186 1.63 -9.55 13.90
N VAL A 187 0.59 -8.95 14.43
CA VAL A 187 -0.06 -9.38 15.68
C VAL A 187 -1.57 -9.23 15.56
N LYS A 188 -2.32 -10.18 16.14
CA LYS A 188 -3.79 -10.10 16.21
C LYS A 188 -4.23 -9.03 17.19
N LEU A 189 -5.30 -8.31 16.83
CA LEU A 189 -5.92 -7.29 17.68
C LEU A 189 -7.23 -7.78 18.28
N ASP A 190 -7.59 -7.23 19.41
CA ASP A 190 -8.94 -7.29 19.97
C ASP A 190 -9.90 -6.39 19.18
N LYS A 191 -11.08 -6.89 18.84
CA LYS A 191 -12.06 -6.18 18.00
C LYS A 191 -12.65 -4.91 18.62
N ASN A 192 -12.60 -4.80 19.95
CA ASN A 192 -13.20 -3.68 20.68
C ASN A 192 -12.17 -2.62 21.05
N THR A 193 -11.00 -3.07 21.53
CA THR A 193 -9.94 -2.17 21.99
C THR A 193 -8.96 -1.79 20.88
N MET A 194 -8.92 -2.57 19.79
CA MET A 194 -7.97 -2.43 18.68
C MET A 194 -6.51 -2.48 19.16
N LYS A 195 -6.24 -3.24 20.22
CA LYS A 195 -4.90 -3.45 20.80
C LYS A 195 -4.49 -4.93 20.71
N PRO A 196 -3.18 -5.25 20.74
CA PRO A 196 -2.68 -6.63 20.58
C PRO A 196 -3.25 -7.61 21.62
N THR A 197 -3.59 -8.82 21.17
CA THR A 197 -4.11 -9.91 22.01
C THR A 197 -3.34 -11.22 21.86
N GLY A 198 -2.36 -11.29 20.99
CA GLY A 198 -1.66 -12.54 20.68
C GLY A 198 -0.15 -12.38 20.61
N SER A 199 0.50 -13.45 20.17
CA SER A 199 1.94 -13.44 19.92
C SER A 199 2.26 -12.70 18.62
N ILE A 200 3.38 -11.99 18.61
CA ILE A 200 3.94 -11.35 17.42
C ILE A 200 4.55 -12.42 16.52
N SER A 201 4.16 -12.43 15.25
CA SER A 201 4.73 -13.30 14.20
C SER A 201 5.59 -12.49 13.25
N SER A 202 6.69 -13.07 12.75
CA SER A 202 7.52 -12.48 11.70
C SER A 202 6.96 -12.83 10.32
N ILE A 203 6.86 -11.86 9.41
CA ILE A 203 6.25 -12.06 8.09
C ILE A 203 7.18 -11.75 6.91
N ALA A 204 8.17 -10.88 7.09
CA ALA A 204 9.19 -10.60 6.08
C ALA A 204 10.47 -10.07 6.74
N ALA A 205 11.64 -10.33 6.13
CA ALA A 205 12.93 -9.85 6.58
C ALA A 205 13.94 -9.80 5.42
N ARG A 206 15.00 -9.01 5.57
CA ARG A 206 16.14 -8.95 4.62
C ARG A 206 17.47 -9.13 5.35
N PRO A 207 17.77 -10.34 5.85
CA PRO A 207 18.92 -10.60 6.70
C PRO A 207 20.26 -10.27 6.04
N ASN A 208 20.36 -10.43 4.71
CA ASN A 208 21.60 -10.21 3.96
C ASN A 208 21.77 -8.77 3.43
N ASN A 209 20.81 -7.87 3.75
CA ASN A 209 20.79 -6.48 3.26
C ASN A 209 20.64 -5.47 4.40
N GLY A 210 21.28 -5.74 5.55
CA GLY A 210 21.22 -4.85 6.71
C GLY A 210 19.84 -4.68 7.32
N GLY A 211 18.92 -5.61 7.06
CA GLY A 211 17.54 -5.54 7.55
C GLY A 211 16.64 -4.54 6.80
N ALA A 212 17.10 -3.92 5.73
CA ALA A 212 16.43 -2.82 5.02
C ALA A 212 15.10 -3.22 4.36
N ILE A 213 14.06 -3.43 5.19
CA ILE A 213 12.66 -3.65 4.83
C ILE A 213 11.78 -2.96 5.87
N GLU A 214 10.73 -2.25 5.41
CA GLU A 214 9.81 -1.49 6.27
C GLU A 214 8.47 -1.22 5.57
N ALA A 215 7.58 -0.46 6.20
CA ALA A 215 6.29 -0.02 5.66
C ALA A 215 5.47 -1.20 5.10
N PRO A 216 5.04 -2.16 5.93
CA PRO A 216 4.13 -3.21 5.46
C PRO A 216 2.79 -2.62 5.06
N SER A 217 2.19 -3.13 3.97
CA SER A 217 0.76 -2.95 3.67
C SER A 217 0.21 -4.28 3.16
N ILE A 218 -0.95 -4.71 3.69
CA ILE A 218 -1.50 -6.03 3.39
C ILE A 218 -2.94 -5.91 2.89
N THR A 219 -3.20 -6.45 1.71
CA THR A 219 -4.57 -6.57 1.18
C THR A 219 -4.94 -8.04 0.92
N TYR A 220 -6.23 -8.36 1.12
CA TYR A 220 -6.77 -9.69 0.82
C TYR A 220 -7.50 -9.69 -0.51
N ARG A 221 -7.16 -10.65 -1.39
CA ARG A 221 -7.80 -10.80 -2.69
C ARG A 221 -7.77 -12.26 -3.16
N ASN A 222 -8.93 -12.77 -3.59
CA ASN A 222 -9.06 -14.08 -4.24
C ASN A 222 -8.36 -15.24 -3.50
N GLY A 223 -8.50 -15.29 -2.16
CA GLY A 223 -7.93 -16.35 -1.34
C GLY A 223 -6.48 -16.11 -0.89
N TYR A 224 -5.86 -15.00 -1.28
CA TYR A 224 -4.49 -14.65 -0.89
C TYR A 224 -4.43 -13.32 -0.14
N TYR A 225 -3.56 -13.25 0.85
CA TYR A 225 -3.04 -12.01 1.42
C TYR A 225 -1.81 -11.61 0.62
N TYR A 226 -1.76 -10.37 0.19
CA TYR A 226 -0.62 -9.77 -0.51
C TYR A 226 0.05 -8.79 0.44
N LEU A 227 1.31 -9.08 0.79
CA LEU A 227 2.16 -8.20 1.57
C LEU A 227 2.97 -7.33 0.62
N PHE A 228 2.77 -6.03 0.70
CA PHE A 228 3.63 -5.02 0.09
C PHE A 228 4.58 -4.49 1.16
N ALA A 229 5.79 -4.16 0.75
CA ALA A 229 6.79 -3.60 1.64
C ALA A 229 7.74 -2.69 0.87
N SER A 230 8.38 -1.78 1.57
CA SER A 230 9.46 -0.95 1.03
C SER A 230 10.81 -1.52 1.43
N ILE A 231 11.78 -1.49 0.51
CA ILE A 231 13.12 -2.00 0.71
C ILE A 231 14.18 -0.96 0.35
N ASP A 232 15.41 -1.18 0.83
CA ASP A 232 16.58 -0.31 0.65
C ASP A 232 16.47 0.99 1.49
N SER A 233 16.82 2.17 0.97
CA SER A 233 16.95 3.38 1.78
C SER A 233 16.02 4.50 1.31
N CYS A 234 15.17 5.00 2.22
CA CYS A 234 14.42 6.25 2.05
C CYS A 234 15.25 7.48 2.45
N CYS A 235 14.58 8.62 2.51
CA CYS A 235 14.94 9.81 3.29
C CYS A 235 16.23 10.52 2.85
N LYS A 236 16.62 10.34 1.56
CA LYS A 236 17.81 10.93 0.93
C LYS A 236 17.47 11.76 -0.31
N GLY A 237 16.23 12.22 -0.46
CA GLY A 237 15.76 12.94 -1.64
C GLY A 237 16.06 12.16 -2.92
N VAL A 238 16.66 12.79 -3.92
CA VAL A 238 17.01 12.16 -5.21
C VAL A 238 18.00 10.99 -5.11
N ASN A 239 18.70 10.85 -4.00
CA ASN A 239 19.64 9.76 -3.72
C ASN A 239 18.98 8.58 -2.98
N SER A 240 17.69 8.62 -2.73
CA SER A 240 16.94 7.51 -2.17
C SER A 240 16.93 6.33 -3.12
N THR A 241 17.17 5.13 -2.58
CA THR A 241 17.17 3.87 -3.33
C THR A 241 15.95 3.00 -3.03
N TYR A 242 15.01 3.56 -2.30
CA TYR A 242 13.76 2.94 -1.88
C TYR A 242 13.01 2.30 -3.07
N LYS A 243 12.40 1.15 -2.84
CA LYS A 243 11.64 0.40 -3.85
C LYS A 243 10.50 -0.33 -3.15
N MET A 244 9.41 -0.49 -3.85
CA MET A 244 8.30 -1.30 -3.37
C MET A 244 8.43 -2.73 -3.90
N VAL A 245 8.21 -3.70 -3.01
CA VAL A 245 8.17 -5.14 -3.32
C VAL A 245 6.90 -5.77 -2.81
N TYR A 246 6.56 -6.96 -3.31
CA TYR A 246 5.43 -7.72 -2.81
C TYR A 246 5.66 -9.22 -2.84
N GLY A 247 4.88 -9.93 -2.03
CA GLY A 247 4.69 -11.37 -2.05
C GLY A 247 3.29 -11.72 -1.58
N ARG A 248 2.89 -12.99 -1.65
CA ARG A 248 1.57 -13.44 -1.22
C ARG A 248 1.61 -14.69 -0.37
N SER A 249 0.55 -14.89 0.42
CA SER A 249 0.32 -16.07 1.25
C SER A 249 -1.17 -16.39 1.32
N THR A 250 -1.52 -17.65 1.58
CA THR A 250 -2.90 -18.04 1.92
C THR A 250 -3.24 -17.79 3.39
N SER A 251 -2.22 -17.52 4.22
CA SER A 251 -2.37 -17.16 5.64
C SER A 251 -1.90 -15.73 5.89
N ILE A 252 -2.61 -14.98 6.73
CA ILE A 252 -2.24 -13.61 7.08
C ILE A 252 -0.90 -13.52 7.83
N THR A 253 -0.50 -14.59 8.53
CA THR A 253 0.77 -14.70 9.23
C THR A 253 1.90 -15.29 8.36
N GLY A 254 1.63 -15.51 7.07
CA GLY A 254 2.62 -16.09 6.14
C GLY A 254 2.65 -17.63 6.13
N PRO A 255 3.67 -18.24 5.52
CA PRO A 255 4.79 -17.57 4.85
C PRO A 255 4.37 -16.82 3.58
N TYR A 256 4.86 -15.61 3.40
CA TYR A 256 4.71 -14.85 2.16
C TYR A 256 5.81 -15.23 1.18
N VAL A 257 5.46 -15.50 -0.06
CA VAL A 257 6.40 -15.83 -1.14
C VAL A 257 6.21 -14.89 -2.33
N ASP A 258 7.30 -14.56 -3.00
CA ASP A 258 7.30 -13.74 -4.20
C ASP A 258 6.95 -14.55 -5.48
N LYS A 259 6.96 -13.91 -6.66
CA LYS A 259 6.68 -14.58 -7.94
C LYS A 259 7.63 -15.75 -8.26
N ASN A 260 8.83 -15.73 -7.70
CA ASN A 260 9.85 -16.77 -7.91
C ASN A 260 9.81 -17.86 -6.84
N GLY A 261 8.84 -17.81 -5.91
CA GLY A 261 8.70 -18.74 -4.79
C GLY A 261 9.70 -18.49 -3.65
N VAL A 262 10.41 -17.36 -3.65
CA VAL A 262 11.34 -17.01 -2.57
C VAL A 262 10.56 -16.46 -1.38
N ASN A 263 10.80 -17.02 -0.20
CA ASN A 263 10.17 -16.58 1.05
C ASN A 263 10.65 -15.16 1.41
N MET A 264 9.70 -14.27 1.72
CA MET A 264 10.00 -12.90 2.12
C MET A 264 10.78 -12.81 3.45
N MET A 265 10.75 -13.84 4.30
CA MET A 265 11.64 -13.94 5.48
C MET A 265 13.12 -14.14 5.10
N ASN A 266 13.40 -14.59 3.87
CA ASN A 266 14.73 -14.84 3.34
C ASN A 266 15.17 -13.80 2.30
N GLY A 267 14.57 -12.61 2.32
CA GLY A 267 14.86 -11.52 1.38
C GLY A 267 14.13 -11.62 0.05
N GLY A 268 13.10 -12.47 -0.06
CA GLY A 268 12.18 -12.48 -1.20
C GLY A 268 11.38 -11.18 -1.31
N GLY A 269 10.75 -11.01 -2.47
CA GLY A 269 9.93 -9.86 -2.81
C GLY A 269 10.09 -9.48 -4.28
N THR A 270 9.02 -9.61 -5.05
CA THR A 270 9.00 -9.13 -6.44
C THR A 270 8.89 -7.62 -6.46
N ILE A 271 9.75 -6.93 -7.21
CA ILE A 271 9.69 -5.46 -7.33
C ILE A 271 8.39 -5.07 -8.05
N LEU A 272 7.63 -4.16 -7.42
CA LEU A 272 6.48 -3.51 -8.01
C LEU A 272 6.88 -2.16 -8.63
N ASP A 273 7.62 -1.33 -7.88
CA ASP A 273 8.08 -0.02 -8.32
C ASP A 273 9.50 0.25 -7.81
N ALA A 274 10.39 0.59 -8.71
CA ALA A 274 11.77 0.99 -8.42
C ALA A 274 12.03 2.47 -8.73
N GLY A 275 10.96 3.21 -9.04
CA GLY A 275 11.05 4.60 -9.50
C GLY A 275 11.51 4.74 -10.95
N ASN A 276 11.73 5.98 -11.35
CA ASN A 276 12.14 6.34 -12.71
C ASN A 276 13.03 7.59 -12.72
N VAL A 277 13.20 8.22 -13.89
CA VAL A 277 14.05 9.42 -14.04
C VAL A 277 13.56 10.57 -13.16
N ARG A 278 12.25 10.78 -13.05
CA ARG A 278 11.63 11.83 -12.22
C ARG A 278 11.39 11.38 -10.80
N TRP A 279 10.72 10.24 -10.62
CA TRP A 279 10.27 9.75 -9.33
C TRP A 279 11.30 8.81 -8.73
N LYS A 280 12.04 9.28 -7.74
CA LYS A 280 13.09 8.54 -7.05
C LYS A 280 12.56 7.91 -5.77
N GLY A 281 13.05 6.72 -5.44
CA GLY A 281 12.78 6.09 -4.17
C GLY A 281 11.30 5.99 -3.78
N PRO A 282 10.41 5.40 -4.61
CA PRO A 282 9.02 5.21 -4.23
C PRO A 282 8.88 4.23 -3.08
N GLY A 283 8.03 4.57 -2.09
CA GLY A 283 7.79 3.71 -0.92
C GLY A 283 6.87 4.34 0.11
N GLY A 284 6.81 3.74 1.32
CA GLY A 284 5.85 4.12 2.35
C GLY A 284 4.42 4.02 1.81
N GLN A 285 4.11 2.88 1.18
CA GLN A 285 2.86 2.67 0.46
C GLN A 285 1.73 2.20 1.36
N ASP A 286 0.50 2.57 0.97
CA ASP A 286 -0.75 2.01 1.45
C ASP A 286 -1.57 1.46 0.26
N VAL A 287 -2.07 0.23 0.38
CA VAL A 287 -2.84 -0.48 -0.66
C VAL A 287 -4.28 -0.66 -0.21
N VAL A 288 -5.14 0.21 -0.69
CA VAL A 288 -6.55 0.26 -0.30
C VAL A 288 -7.40 -0.69 -1.13
N ASN A 289 -8.09 -1.61 -0.45
CA ASN A 289 -9.04 -2.57 -1.05
C ASN A 289 -8.47 -3.35 -2.25
N GLY A 290 -7.16 -3.46 -2.38
CA GLY A 290 -6.49 -4.18 -3.45
C GLY A 290 -6.65 -3.60 -4.85
N ASN A 291 -7.06 -2.35 -4.99
CA ASN A 291 -7.26 -1.69 -6.29
C ASN A 291 -6.76 -0.25 -6.37
N LEU A 292 -6.32 0.32 -5.28
CA LEU A 292 -5.71 1.63 -5.21
C LEU A 292 -4.39 1.52 -4.42
N ILE A 293 -3.34 2.16 -4.90
CA ILE A 293 -2.08 2.27 -4.18
C ILE A 293 -1.67 3.73 -4.08
N VAL A 294 -1.38 4.16 -2.87
CA VAL A 294 -0.78 5.46 -2.59
C VAL A 294 0.62 5.26 -2.04
N ARG A 295 1.51 6.21 -2.30
CA ARG A 295 2.89 6.20 -1.81
C ARG A 295 3.50 7.59 -1.93
N HIS A 296 4.64 7.79 -1.33
CA HIS A 296 5.48 8.92 -1.71
C HIS A 296 6.56 8.50 -2.72
N ALA A 297 7.08 9.48 -3.45
CA ALA A 297 8.35 9.40 -4.16
C ALA A 297 9.00 10.78 -4.21
N TYR A 298 10.32 10.82 -4.32
CA TYR A 298 11.08 12.07 -4.34
C TYR A 298 11.15 12.62 -5.75
N ASP A 299 10.61 13.84 -5.97
CA ASP A 299 10.56 14.47 -7.29
C ASP A 299 11.92 15.07 -7.65
N ALA A 300 12.61 14.48 -8.61
CA ALA A 300 13.92 14.97 -9.09
C ALA A 300 13.82 16.35 -9.78
N THR A 301 12.62 16.79 -10.19
CA THR A 301 12.38 18.11 -10.77
C THR A 301 12.05 19.17 -9.72
N ASP A 302 11.87 18.76 -8.45
CA ASP A 302 11.60 19.64 -7.31
C ASP A 302 12.54 19.32 -6.14
N ASN A 303 13.85 19.36 -6.39
CA ASN A 303 14.94 19.17 -5.39
C ASN A 303 14.83 17.87 -4.56
N GLY A 304 14.13 16.86 -5.05
CA GLY A 304 13.89 15.62 -4.31
C GLY A 304 12.90 15.76 -3.16
N ASN A 305 12.01 16.75 -3.20
CA ASN A 305 10.91 16.86 -2.25
C ASN A 305 9.94 15.68 -2.43
N PRO A 306 9.52 15.01 -1.34
CA PRO A 306 8.59 13.90 -1.44
C PRO A 306 7.20 14.38 -1.85
N LYS A 307 6.56 13.63 -2.73
CA LYS A 307 5.23 13.93 -3.28
C LYS A 307 4.32 12.72 -3.20
N LEU A 308 3.03 12.99 -3.00
CA LEU A 308 1.97 12.00 -3.10
C LEU A 308 1.85 11.48 -4.54
N LEU A 309 1.87 10.18 -4.69
CA LEU A 309 1.53 9.48 -5.92
C LEU A 309 0.37 8.53 -5.66
N ILE A 310 -0.63 8.56 -6.53
CA ILE A 310 -1.80 7.66 -6.48
C ILE A 310 -1.92 6.95 -7.82
N ASN A 311 -2.11 5.65 -7.77
CA ASN A 311 -2.36 4.81 -8.95
C ASN A 311 -3.49 3.83 -8.70
N ASP A 312 -4.19 3.48 -9.76
CA ASP A 312 -4.93 2.23 -9.76
C ASP A 312 -3.95 1.05 -9.69
N LEU A 313 -4.27 0.06 -8.88
CA LEU A 313 -3.52 -1.19 -8.81
C LEU A 313 -4.22 -2.23 -9.66
N LEU A 314 -3.53 -2.75 -10.65
CA LEU A 314 -4.03 -3.78 -11.55
C LEU A 314 -3.53 -5.17 -11.15
N TRP A 315 -4.09 -6.20 -11.75
CA TRP A 315 -3.76 -7.59 -11.46
C TRP A 315 -3.60 -8.38 -12.76
N ASP A 316 -2.51 -9.10 -12.89
CA ASP A 316 -2.29 -9.96 -14.05
C ASP A 316 -3.18 -11.22 -14.01
N ALA A 317 -3.18 -12.01 -15.08
CA ALA A 317 -3.99 -13.23 -15.19
C ALA A 317 -3.65 -14.29 -14.13
N ASN A 318 -2.47 -14.23 -13.51
CA ASN A 318 -2.02 -15.13 -12.45
C ASN A 318 -2.32 -14.57 -11.05
N GLY A 319 -3.04 -13.44 -10.98
CA GLY A 319 -3.42 -12.78 -9.74
C GLY A 319 -2.26 -12.05 -9.06
N TRP A 320 -1.24 -11.58 -9.78
CA TRP A 320 -0.18 -10.77 -9.22
C TRP A 320 -0.39 -9.28 -9.50
N PRO A 321 -0.04 -8.40 -8.53
CA PRO A 321 -0.21 -6.96 -8.72
C PRO A 321 0.73 -6.40 -9.78
N THR A 322 0.25 -5.36 -10.49
CA THR A 322 0.99 -4.62 -11.53
C THR A 322 0.44 -3.21 -11.69
N TYR A 323 1.14 -2.30 -12.34
CA TYR A 323 0.68 -1.03 -12.89
C TYR A 323 1.52 -0.52 -14.06
#